data_f52624a20273d25737850644e78dc82b
#
_entry.id   f52624a20273d25737850644e78dc82b
#
_cell.length_a   1.000
_cell.length_b   1.000
_cell.length_c   1.000
_cell.angle_alpha   90.00
_cell.angle_beta   90.00
_cell.angle_gamma   90.00
#
_symmetry.space_group_name_H-M   'P 1'
#
loop_
_entity.id
_entity.type
_entity.pdbx_description
1 polymer ?
#
loop_
_entity_poly.entity_id
_entity_poly.type
_entity_poly.pdbx_seq_one_letter_code
_entity_poly.pdbx_strand_id
1 'polypeptide(L)'
;SDNKQQAAVPPTTAQQTIQNETQPVTQAPTVAATEAPTTQPATEATTAAPSNSGILAIDGPAGEADFTTQDYYSDAVLFGDSIIGGIQEYGFLNSAHVVAGNNLTTTKAVAEVDSVAQLNPSKVFIMVGLNDVNFGSKSAEAIAEDLITLAGAVKDSCPSAKVYILSLLPVTSGFEARDTNKITQSAIDDVNDTV
;
A
#
# COMPACT_ATOMS: atom_id res chain seq x y z
N SER A 1 -61.77 33.72 23.26
CA SER A 1 -61.51 32.66 22.27
C SER A 1 -60.11 32.15 22.53
N ASP A 2 -60.04 31.12 23.43
CA ASP A 2 -58.77 30.49 23.84
C ASP A 2 -58.38 29.40 22.83
N ASN A 3 -57.23 29.53 22.27
CA ASN A 3 -56.61 28.48 21.46
C ASN A 3 -55.45 27.84 22.26
N LYS A 4 -55.70 26.71 22.91
CA LYS A 4 -54.71 25.89 23.60
C LYS A 4 -53.90 25.10 22.59
N GLN A 5 -52.62 25.44 22.45
CA GLN A 5 -51.66 24.71 21.68
C GLN A 5 -51.17 23.50 22.47
N GLN A 6 -51.49 22.31 21.99
CA GLN A 6 -51.14 21.02 22.56
C GLN A 6 -49.71 20.62 22.12
N ALA A 7 -48.81 20.48 23.06
CA ALA A 7 -47.42 20.06 22.83
C ALA A 7 -47.37 18.56 22.49
N ALA A 8 -46.70 18.24 21.38
CA ALA A 8 -46.44 16.88 20.96
C ALA A 8 -45.24 16.27 21.73
N VAL A 9 -45.44 15.06 22.27
CA VAL A 9 -44.44 14.24 22.95
C VAL A 9 -43.61 13.51 21.90
N PRO A 10 -42.25 13.47 21.98
CA PRO A 10 -41.44 12.67 21.09
C PRO A 10 -41.50 11.17 21.41
N PRO A 11 -41.36 10.28 20.41
CA PRO A 11 -41.43 8.84 20.61
C PRO A 11 -40.18 8.30 21.29
N THR A 12 -40.40 7.39 22.21
CA THR A 12 -39.44 6.63 22.98
C THR A 12 -38.60 5.73 22.08
N THR A 13 -37.29 5.82 22.21
CA THR A 13 -36.29 4.97 21.54
C THR A 13 -36.39 3.54 22.11
N ALA A 14 -36.72 2.58 21.24
CA ALA A 14 -36.69 1.17 21.59
C ALA A 14 -35.24 0.69 21.61
N GLN A 15 -34.80 0.18 22.76
CA GLN A 15 -33.52 -0.52 22.89
C GLN A 15 -33.62 -1.88 22.18
N GLN A 16 -32.79 -2.09 21.17
CA GLN A 16 -32.55 -3.42 20.59
C GLN A 16 -31.56 -4.17 21.46
N THR A 17 -32.07 -5.25 22.09
CA THR A 17 -31.25 -6.24 22.77
C THR A 17 -30.56 -7.12 21.76
N ILE A 18 -29.22 -7.04 21.69
CA ILE A 18 -28.40 -7.94 20.87
C ILE A 18 -28.30 -9.28 21.63
N GLN A 19 -28.96 -10.30 21.11
CA GLN A 19 -28.73 -11.67 21.54
C GLN A 19 -27.46 -12.20 20.89
N ASN A 20 -26.49 -12.54 21.74
CA ASN A 20 -25.23 -13.14 21.35
C ASN A 20 -25.46 -14.66 21.19
N GLU A 21 -25.66 -15.12 19.95
CA GLU A 21 -25.72 -16.57 19.65
C GLU A 21 -24.31 -17.11 19.53
N THR A 22 -23.92 -17.95 20.48
CA THR A 22 -22.68 -18.70 20.51
C THR A 22 -22.76 -19.86 19.51
N GLN A 23 -22.05 -19.78 18.38
CA GLN A 23 -21.89 -20.91 17.46
C GLN A 23 -20.84 -21.91 17.99
N PRO A 24 -21.05 -23.23 17.82
CA PRO A 24 -20.12 -24.24 18.28
C PRO A 24 -18.88 -24.31 17.35
N VAL A 25 -17.72 -24.35 17.99
CA VAL A 25 -16.41 -24.52 17.34
C VAL A 25 -16.33 -25.93 16.75
N THR A 26 -16.28 -26.04 15.42
CA THR A 26 -16.01 -27.29 14.72
C THR A 26 -14.50 -27.54 14.72
N GLN A 27 -14.08 -28.67 15.29
CA GLN A 27 -12.71 -29.12 15.32
C GLN A 27 -12.16 -29.37 13.89
N ALA A 28 -10.98 -28.86 13.61
CA ALA A 28 -10.25 -29.13 12.37
C ALA A 28 -9.74 -30.59 12.34
N PRO A 29 -9.74 -31.26 11.17
CA PRO A 29 -9.19 -32.59 11.06
C PRO A 29 -7.66 -32.55 11.10
N THR A 30 -7.09 -33.42 11.93
CA THR A 30 -5.66 -33.73 11.99
C THR A 30 -5.19 -34.38 10.69
N VAL A 31 -4.36 -33.67 9.92
CA VAL A 31 -3.70 -34.25 8.73
C VAL A 31 -2.41 -34.92 9.16
N ALA A 32 -2.29 -36.20 8.79
CA ALA A 32 -1.11 -37.04 9.00
C ALA A 32 0.09 -36.50 8.19
N ALA A 33 1.27 -36.54 8.81
CA ALA A 33 2.54 -36.19 8.19
C ALA A 33 2.84 -37.13 7.01
N THR A 34 3.00 -36.60 5.81
CA THR A 34 3.50 -37.30 4.63
C THR A 34 4.98 -36.97 4.46
N GLU A 35 5.80 -38.00 4.28
CA GLU A 35 7.23 -37.98 4.14
C GLU A 35 7.71 -37.06 3.00
N ALA A 36 8.86 -36.41 3.21
CA ALA A 36 9.53 -35.55 2.25
C ALA A 36 10.03 -36.30 1.02
N PRO A 37 9.86 -35.77 -0.19
CA PRO A 37 10.52 -36.35 -1.37
C PRO A 37 11.97 -35.86 -1.47
N THR A 38 12.81 -36.82 -1.79
CA THR A 38 14.27 -36.77 -2.04
C THR A 38 14.60 -35.75 -3.12
N THR A 39 15.56 -34.87 -2.84
CA THR A 39 16.12 -33.87 -3.74
C THR A 39 16.84 -34.48 -4.93
N GLN A 40 16.40 -34.17 -6.14
CA GLN A 40 17.16 -34.36 -7.37
C GLN A 40 17.76 -32.99 -7.76
N PRO A 41 19.04 -32.91 -8.18
CA PRO A 41 19.67 -31.64 -8.51
C PRO A 41 19.07 -31.06 -9.81
N ALA A 42 18.56 -29.86 -9.71
CA ALA A 42 18.07 -29.09 -10.88
C ALA A 42 19.27 -28.55 -11.67
N THR A 43 19.27 -28.83 -12.95
CA THR A 43 20.18 -28.28 -13.94
C THR A 43 19.88 -26.78 -14.09
N GLU A 44 20.92 -25.96 -13.90
CA GLU A 44 20.84 -24.52 -14.10
C GLU A 44 20.52 -24.18 -15.58
N ALA A 45 19.32 -23.68 -15.82
CA ALA A 45 19.01 -23.00 -17.08
C ALA A 45 19.42 -21.53 -16.93
N THR A 46 20.53 -21.15 -17.52
CA THR A 46 20.95 -19.76 -17.65
C THR A 46 19.98 -19.04 -18.59
N THR A 47 18.95 -18.42 -18.05
CA THR A 47 18.10 -17.50 -18.78
C THR A 47 18.75 -16.13 -18.69
N ALA A 48 19.21 -15.61 -19.84
CA ALA A 48 19.74 -14.26 -19.93
C ALA A 48 18.65 -13.27 -19.49
N ALA A 49 18.97 -12.45 -18.48
CA ALA A 49 18.11 -11.37 -18.02
C ALA A 49 17.91 -10.34 -19.17
N PRO A 50 16.70 -9.76 -19.32
CA PRO A 50 16.49 -8.67 -20.25
C PRO A 50 17.37 -7.48 -19.86
N SER A 51 18.13 -6.96 -20.80
CA SER A 51 18.95 -5.76 -20.61
C SER A 51 18.04 -4.54 -20.52
N ASN A 52 17.71 -4.12 -19.31
CA ASN A 52 17.06 -2.84 -19.03
C ASN A 52 18.11 -1.72 -19.08
N SER A 53 18.35 -1.18 -20.27
CA SER A 53 19.14 0.05 -20.42
C SER A 53 18.23 1.26 -20.12
N GLY A 54 18.13 1.63 -18.85
CA GLY A 54 17.38 2.80 -18.41
C GLY A 54 17.21 2.91 -16.90
N ILE A 55 17.41 1.80 -16.19
CA ILE A 55 17.46 1.85 -14.73
C ILE A 55 18.83 2.39 -14.34
N LEU A 56 18.85 3.58 -13.72
CA LEU A 56 20.01 3.99 -12.93
C LEU A 56 20.33 2.81 -12.01
N ALA A 57 21.49 2.19 -12.19
CA ALA A 57 21.96 1.19 -11.26
C ALA A 57 21.91 1.86 -9.88
N ILE A 58 20.95 1.46 -9.06
CA ILE A 58 21.03 1.76 -7.64
C ILE A 58 22.28 1.00 -7.23
N ASP A 59 23.37 1.71 -6.92
CA ASP A 59 24.49 1.16 -6.20
C ASP A 59 23.93 0.70 -4.85
N GLY A 60 23.30 -0.47 -4.86
CA GLY A 60 22.98 -1.17 -3.64
C GLY A 60 24.27 -1.42 -2.92
N PRO A 61 24.31 -1.46 -1.60
CA PRO A 61 25.50 -1.83 -0.87
C PRO A 61 25.99 -3.17 -1.41
N ALA A 62 27.15 -3.16 -2.03
CA ALA A 62 27.83 -4.39 -2.43
C ALA A 62 28.22 -5.13 -1.15
N GLY A 63 27.41 -6.07 -0.73
CA GLY A 63 27.61 -6.85 0.48
C GLY A 63 26.29 -7.44 0.97
N GLU A 64 26.36 -8.44 1.78
CA GLU A 64 25.23 -9.07 2.48
C GLU A 64 24.64 -8.11 3.52
N ALA A 65 24.06 -6.96 3.07
CA ALA A 65 23.31 -6.10 3.96
C ALA A 65 22.03 -6.84 4.34
N ASP A 66 21.84 -7.04 5.63
CA ASP A 66 20.56 -7.51 6.15
C ASP A 66 19.54 -6.39 6.03
N PHE A 67 18.84 -6.36 4.89
CA PHE A 67 17.78 -5.38 4.59
C PHE A 67 16.54 -5.56 5.48
N THR A 68 16.50 -6.58 6.32
CA THR A 68 15.39 -6.82 7.25
C THR A 68 15.53 -6.04 8.54
N THR A 69 16.68 -5.42 8.82
CA THR A 69 16.89 -4.67 10.04
C THR A 69 16.22 -3.30 9.96
N GLN A 70 15.47 -2.91 11.00
CA GLN A 70 14.86 -1.58 11.09
C GLN A 70 15.91 -0.45 11.06
N ASP A 71 17.12 -0.72 11.51
CA ASP A 71 18.23 0.24 11.53
C ASP A 71 18.63 0.72 10.13
N TYR A 72 18.50 -0.14 9.11
CA TYR A 72 18.76 0.23 7.71
C TYR A 72 17.85 1.37 7.23
N TYR A 73 16.62 1.40 7.73
CA TYR A 73 15.59 2.39 7.36
C TYR A 73 15.46 3.51 8.40
N SER A 74 16.39 3.62 9.37
CA SER A 74 16.30 4.56 10.51
C SER A 74 16.17 6.04 10.12
N ASP A 75 16.57 6.39 8.89
CA ASP A 75 16.50 7.74 8.34
C ASP A 75 15.53 7.88 7.17
N ALA A 76 14.72 6.84 6.92
CA ALA A 76 13.81 6.75 5.78
C ALA A 76 12.34 6.73 6.21
N VAL A 77 11.46 7.24 5.35
CA VAL A 77 10.01 7.11 5.47
C VAL A 77 9.47 6.46 4.19
N LEU A 78 8.67 5.41 4.35
CA LEU A 78 7.85 4.83 3.30
C LEU A 78 6.49 5.51 3.35
N PHE A 79 6.08 6.08 2.22
CA PHE A 79 4.86 6.85 2.10
C PHE A 79 3.95 6.28 1.02
N GLY A 80 2.72 5.91 1.37
CA GLY A 80 1.83 5.31 0.37
C GLY A 80 0.48 4.83 0.86
N ASP A 81 -0.08 3.91 0.10
CA ASP A 81 -1.41 3.35 0.36
C ASP A 81 -1.36 2.14 1.32
N SER A 82 -2.42 1.32 1.29
CA SER A 82 -2.54 0.15 2.17
C SER A 82 -1.44 -0.90 1.95
N ILE A 83 -0.78 -0.94 0.80
CA ILE A 83 0.34 -1.85 0.55
C ILE A 83 1.54 -1.41 1.41
N ILE A 84 1.85 -0.12 1.42
CA ILE A 84 2.87 0.45 2.31
C ILE A 84 2.45 0.29 3.78
N GLY A 85 1.16 0.47 4.10
CA GLY A 85 0.62 0.21 5.44
C GLY A 85 0.85 -1.21 5.94
N GLY A 86 0.80 -2.19 5.05
CA GLY A 86 1.10 -3.59 5.35
C GLY A 86 2.52 -3.81 5.90
N ILE A 87 3.50 -2.99 5.50
CA ILE A 87 4.87 -3.06 6.02
C ILE A 87 4.89 -2.85 7.53
N GLN A 88 4.10 -1.91 8.03
CA GLN A 88 3.94 -1.67 9.46
C GLN A 88 3.06 -2.73 10.13
N GLU A 89 1.93 -3.08 9.51
CA GLU A 89 0.96 -4.03 10.06
C GLU A 89 1.58 -5.42 10.26
N TYR A 90 2.44 -5.87 9.34
CA TYR A 90 3.17 -7.13 9.45
C TYR A 90 4.48 -7.03 10.24
N GLY A 91 4.79 -5.89 10.82
CA GLY A 91 5.92 -5.70 11.72
C GLY A 91 7.30 -5.61 11.06
N PHE A 92 7.38 -5.34 9.75
CA PHE A 92 8.66 -5.13 9.07
C PHE A 92 9.31 -3.80 9.45
N LEU A 93 8.51 -2.74 9.58
CA LEU A 93 8.94 -1.44 10.07
C LEU A 93 7.93 -0.88 11.10
N ASN A 94 8.39 -0.02 11.99
CA ASN A 94 7.52 0.66 12.95
C ASN A 94 6.92 1.95 12.37
N SER A 95 5.97 2.56 13.09
CA SER A 95 5.26 3.78 12.67
C SER A 95 6.14 5.02 12.47
N ALA A 96 7.38 5.03 13.00
CA ALA A 96 8.31 6.13 12.76
C ALA A 96 8.87 6.14 11.33
N HIS A 97 8.61 5.08 10.54
CA HIS A 97 9.13 4.90 9.20
C HIS A 97 8.03 4.72 8.14
N VAL A 98 6.77 4.78 8.54
CA VAL A 98 5.64 4.51 7.64
C VAL A 98 4.57 5.58 7.80
N VAL A 99 4.24 6.25 6.69
CA VAL A 99 3.04 7.10 6.56
C VAL A 99 2.17 6.47 5.49
N ALA A 100 1.03 5.92 5.88
CA ALA A 100 0.18 5.19 4.95
C ALA A 100 -1.30 5.36 5.24
N GLY A 101 -2.13 5.24 4.20
CA GLY A 101 -3.58 5.35 4.32
C GLY A 101 -4.33 4.34 3.44
N ASN A 102 -5.44 3.81 3.99
CA ASN A 102 -6.34 2.97 3.20
C ASN A 102 -7.03 3.78 2.11
N ASN A 103 -7.12 3.22 0.89
CA ASN A 103 -7.69 3.89 -0.27
C ASN A 103 -7.04 5.25 -0.59
N LEU A 104 -5.77 5.42 -0.22
CA LEU A 104 -5.02 6.63 -0.52
C LEU A 104 -4.77 6.72 -2.02
N THR A 105 -5.19 7.81 -2.62
CA THR A 105 -4.92 8.16 -4.02
C THR A 105 -3.81 9.21 -4.08
N THR A 106 -3.22 9.42 -5.25
CA THR A 106 -2.20 10.44 -5.48
C THR A 106 -2.64 11.82 -4.99
N THR A 107 -3.86 12.23 -5.32
CA THR A 107 -4.43 13.53 -4.90
C THR A 107 -4.62 13.62 -3.39
N LYS A 108 -5.10 12.54 -2.75
CA LYS A 108 -5.31 12.52 -1.29
C LYS A 108 -4.00 12.49 -0.51
N ALA A 109 -2.97 11.89 -1.07
CA ALA A 109 -1.67 11.78 -0.43
C ALA A 109 -1.03 13.15 -0.14
N VAL A 110 -1.36 14.18 -0.91
CA VAL A 110 -0.85 15.54 -0.68
C VAL A 110 -1.22 16.06 0.73
N ALA A 111 -2.37 15.67 1.27
CA ALA A 111 -2.79 16.06 2.62
C ALA A 111 -1.96 15.39 3.74
N GLU A 112 -1.23 14.32 3.43
CA GLU A 112 -0.40 13.58 4.40
C GLU A 112 1.07 14.02 4.38
N VAL A 113 1.45 14.98 3.54
CA VAL A 113 2.84 15.44 3.39
C VAL A 113 3.39 16.01 4.70
N ASP A 114 2.57 16.71 5.49
CA ASP A 114 2.97 17.23 6.80
C ASP A 114 3.31 16.09 7.78
N SER A 115 2.59 14.97 7.70
CA SER A 115 2.87 13.77 8.51
C SER A 115 4.24 13.18 8.16
N VAL A 116 4.61 13.18 6.88
CA VAL A 116 5.94 12.76 6.41
C VAL A 116 7.01 13.72 6.95
N ALA A 117 6.78 15.03 6.84
CA ALA A 117 7.75 16.05 7.27
C ALA A 117 8.01 16.02 8.78
N GLN A 118 7.01 15.72 9.61
CA GLN A 118 7.15 15.59 11.06
C GLN A 118 8.14 14.49 11.48
N LEU A 119 8.35 13.48 10.64
CA LEU A 119 9.31 12.40 10.88
C LEU A 119 10.75 12.79 10.53
N ASN A 120 10.97 13.98 9.94
CA ASN A 120 12.27 14.54 9.57
C ASN A 120 13.18 13.53 8.81
N PRO A 121 12.71 12.91 7.71
CA PRO A 121 13.44 11.87 7.01
C PRO A 121 14.62 12.45 6.20
N SER A 122 15.67 11.64 6.00
CA SER A 122 16.69 11.90 4.97
C SER A 122 16.35 11.27 3.63
N LYS A 123 15.40 10.31 3.61
CA LYS A 123 14.91 9.63 2.41
C LYS A 123 13.40 9.44 2.52
N VAL A 124 12.68 9.66 1.43
CA VAL A 124 11.24 9.34 1.33
C VAL A 124 11.03 8.46 0.10
N PHE A 125 10.39 7.32 0.30
CA PHE A 125 10.00 6.40 -0.75
C PHE A 125 8.48 6.45 -0.92
N ILE A 126 8.00 6.95 -2.06
CA ILE A 126 6.58 7.13 -2.35
C ILE A 126 6.09 5.97 -3.22
N MET A 127 5.07 5.23 -2.78
CA MET A 127 4.35 4.26 -3.59
C MET A 127 2.84 4.46 -3.39
N VAL A 128 2.22 5.16 -4.31
CA VAL A 128 0.78 5.43 -4.37
C VAL A 128 0.35 5.54 -5.83
N GLY A 129 -0.91 5.31 -6.12
CA GLY A 129 -1.44 5.35 -7.49
C GLY A 129 -2.26 4.11 -7.85
N LEU A 130 -2.06 2.98 -7.16
CA LEU A 130 -2.84 1.77 -7.41
C LEU A 130 -4.35 1.99 -7.17
N ASN A 131 -4.71 2.81 -6.19
CA ASN A 131 -6.10 3.18 -5.95
C ASN A 131 -6.66 4.11 -7.04
N ASP A 132 -5.84 4.96 -7.65
CA ASP A 132 -6.24 5.78 -8.79
C ASP A 132 -6.58 4.88 -10.01
N VAL A 133 -5.74 3.87 -10.28
CA VAL A 133 -6.01 2.82 -11.29
C VAL A 133 -7.31 2.09 -10.97
N ASN A 134 -7.49 1.63 -9.73
CA ASN A 134 -8.68 0.87 -9.31
C ASN A 134 -9.97 1.67 -9.45
N PHE A 135 -9.95 2.94 -9.12
CA PHE A 135 -11.14 3.80 -9.30
C PHE A 135 -11.38 4.15 -10.77
N GLY A 136 -10.36 4.08 -11.63
CA GLY A 136 -10.45 4.31 -13.07
C GLY A 136 -10.95 5.70 -13.43
N SER A 137 -10.63 6.70 -12.61
CA SER A 137 -11.06 8.07 -12.78
C SER A 137 -10.01 8.96 -13.46
N LYS A 138 -8.79 8.44 -13.63
CA LYS A 138 -7.65 9.15 -14.22
C LYS A 138 -6.96 8.29 -15.27
N SER A 139 -6.32 8.94 -16.25
CA SER A 139 -5.37 8.29 -17.15
C SER A 139 -4.03 8.06 -16.47
N ALA A 140 -3.15 7.24 -17.07
CA ALA A 140 -1.80 6.99 -16.59
C ALA A 140 -0.99 8.30 -16.48
N GLU A 141 -1.11 9.17 -17.49
CA GLU A 141 -0.43 10.48 -17.53
C GLU A 141 -0.90 11.37 -16.36
N ALA A 142 -2.21 11.40 -16.06
CA ALA A 142 -2.73 12.20 -14.97
C ALA A 142 -2.27 11.67 -13.59
N ILE A 143 -2.12 10.35 -13.46
CA ILE A 143 -1.56 9.73 -12.25
C ILE A 143 -0.09 10.08 -12.11
N ALA A 144 0.68 10.02 -13.19
CA ALA A 144 2.10 10.39 -13.21
C ALA A 144 2.32 11.87 -12.87
N GLU A 145 1.52 12.78 -13.44
CA GLU A 145 1.56 14.22 -13.10
C GLU A 145 1.27 14.47 -11.62
N ASP A 146 0.29 13.77 -11.05
CA ASP A 146 -0.03 13.86 -9.62
C ASP A 146 1.11 13.30 -8.75
N LEU A 147 1.78 12.21 -9.16
CA LEU A 147 2.94 11.66 -8.46
C LEU A 147 4.11 12.64 -8.44
N ILE A 148 4.39 13.29 -9.57
CA ILE A 148 5.42 14.35 -9.66
C ILE A 148 5.06 15.52 -8.75
N THR A 149 3.78 15.93 -8.74
CA THR A 149 3.28 17.00 -7.87
C THR A 149 3.44 16.62 -6.39
N LEU A 150 3.08 15.40 -6.03
CA LEU A 150 3.23 14.87 -4.67
C LEU A 150 4.71 14.83 -4.25
N ALA A 151 5.59 14.32 -5.12
CA ALA A 151 7.02 14.29 -4.86
C ALA A 151 7.61 15.70 -4.68
N GLY A 152 7.14 16.68 -5.45
CA GLY A 152 7.47 18.08 -5.29
C GLY A 152 7.04 18.64 -3.92
N ALA A 153 5.80 18.39 -3.51
CA ALA A 153 5.28 18.81 -2.21
C ALA A 153 6.07 18.19 -1.03
N VAL A 154 6.44 16.90 -1.14
CA VAL A 154 7.31 16.24 -0.16
C VAL A 154 8.69 16.91 -0.15
N LYS A 155 9.25 17.21 -1.32
CA LYS A 155 10.57 17.87 -1.42
C LYS A 155 10.58 19.27 -0.83
N ASP A 156 9.50 20.02 -1.02
CA ASP A 156 9.33 21.37 -0.45
C ASP A 156 9.23 21.32 1.08
N SER A 157 8.51 20.34 1.63
CA SER A 157 8.34 20.15 3.08
C SER A 157 9.55 19.47 3.74
N CYS A 158 10.34 18.70 2.98
CA CYS A 158 11.54 18.00 3.43
C CYS A 158 12.74 18.35 2.53
N PRO A 159 13.28 19.60 2.57
CA PRO A 159 14.27 20.08 1.58
C PRO A 159 15.57 19.26 1.56
N SER A 160 15.94 18.67 2.69
CA SER A 160 17.15 17.84 2.85
C SER A 160 16.94 16.39 2.42
N ALA A 161 15.69 15.94 2.29
CA ALA A 161 15.39 14.55 1.95
C ALA A 161 15.64 14.25 0.47
N LYS A 162 16.09 13.02 0.19
CA LYS A 162 16.01 12.43 -1.15
C LYS A 162 14.64 11.81 -1.31
N VAL A 163 13.93 12.14 -2.38
CA VAL A 163 12.60 11.62 -2.67
C VAL A 163 12.69 10.66 -3.84
N TYR A 164 12.10 9.49 -3.68
CA TYR A 164 12.05 8.41 -4.66
C TYR A 164 10.60 8.03 -4.92
N ILE A 165 10.19 7.95 -6.17
CA ILE A 165 8.90 7.35 -6.56
C ILE A 165 9.19 5.89 -6.89
N LEU A 166 8.46 4.99 -6.22
CA LEU A 166 8.55 3.56 -6.47
C LEU A 166 7.50 3.16 -7.51
N SER A 167 7.87 2.23 -8.39
CA SER A 167 6.93 1.61 -9.32
C SER A 167 5.80 0.91 -8.58
N LEU A 168 4.60 0.96 -9.13
CA LEU A 168 3.47 0.15 -8.67
C LEU A 168 3.81 -1.33 -8.85
N LEU A 169 3.44 -2.14 -7.85
CA LEU A 169 3.76 -3.56 -7.86
C LEU A 169 2.91 -4.31 -8.90
N PRO A 170 3.48 -5.34 -9.54
CA PRO A 170 2.76 -6.16 -10.51
C PRO A 170 1.65 -6.99 -9.85
N VAL A 171 0.65 -7.36 -10.64
CA VAL A 171 -0.45 -8.22 -10.21
C VAL A 171 -0.36 -9.59 -10.89
N THR A 172 -0.96 -10.60 -10.26
CA THR A 172 -1.06 -11.93 -10.84
C THR A 172 -2.25 -12.02 -11.79
N SER A 173 -2.19 -12.92 -12.78
CA SER A 173 -3.31 -13.20 -13.67
C SER A 173 -4.57 -13.65 -12.92
N GLY A 174 -4.41 -14.36 -11.79
CA GLY A 174 -5.52 -14.74 -10.93
C GLY A 174 -6.18 -13.57 -10.20
N PHE A 175 -5.43 -12.47 -9.98
CA PHE A 175 -5.97 -11.23 -9.43
C PHE A 175 -6.72 -10.44 -10.51
N GLU A 176 -6.16 -10.34 -11.72
CA GLU A 176 -6.80 -9.66 -12.86
C GLU A 176 -8.14 -10.31 -13.28
N ALA A 177 -8.23 -11.64 -13.19
CA ALA A 177 -9.43 -12.39 -13.53
C ALA A 177 -10.64 -12.13 -12.61
N ARG A 178 -10.50 -11.28 -11.58
CA ARG A 178 -11.62 -10.92 -10.70
C ARG A 178 -12.41 -9.78 -11.33
N ASP A 179 -13.67 -10.05 -11.64
CA ASP A 179 -14.60 -9.11 -12.33
C ASP A 179 -14.80 -7.75 -11.63
N THR A 180 -14.34 -7.61 -10.39
CA THR A 180 -14.54 -6.40 -9.58
C THR A 180 -13.37 -5.42 -9.65
N ASN A 181 -12.24 -5.80 -10.28
CA ASN A 181 -11.03 -4.99 -10.32
C ASN A 181 -10.86 -4.28 -11.66
N LYS A 182 -10.50 -3.01 -11.61
CA LYS A 182 -9.95 -2.27 -12.75
C LYS A 182 -8.43 -2.32 -12.80
N ILE A 183 -7.80 -2.95 -11.80
CA ILE A 183 -6.36 -3.10 -11.71
C ILE A 183 -5.97 -4.26 -12.62
N THR A 184 -5.31 -3.93 -13.73
CA THR A 184 -4.71 -4.88 -14.66
C THR A 184 -3.20 -4.64 -14.73
N GLN A 185 -2.43 -5.66 -15.15
CA GLN A 185 -0.99 -5.49 -15.34
C GLN A 185 -0.72 -4.38 -16.37
N SER A 186 -1.48 -4.33 -17.47
CA SER A 186 -1.33 -3.27 -18.48
C SER A 186 -1.55 -1.87 -17.90
N ALA A 187 -2.57 -1.68 -17.05
CA ALA A 187 -2.81 -0.36 -16.44
C ALA A 187 -1.71 0.05 -15.44
N ILE A 188 -1.09 -0.93 -14.76
CA ILE A 188 0.07 -0.71 -13.91
C ILE A 188 1.29 -0.34 -14.75
N ASP A 189 1.55 -1.07 -15.85
CA ASP A 189 2.67 -0.81 -16.75
C ASP A 189 2.54 0.57 -17.38
N ASP A 190 1.34 0.96 -17.83
CA ASP A 190 1.07 2.29 -18.41
C ASP A 190 1.44 3.42 -17.42
N VAL A 191 1.14 3.27 -16.12
CA VAL A 191 1.55 4.26 -15.10
C VAL A 191 3.04 4.23 -14.87
N ASN A 192 3.64 3.04 -14.69
CA ASN A 192 5.06 2.90 -14.40
C ASN A 192 5.95 3.39 -15.55
N ASP A 193 5.52 3.24 -16.81
CA ASP A 193 6.24 3.69 -18.00
C ASP A 193 6.14 5.21 -18.22
N THR A 194 5.16 5.86 -17.58
CA THR A 194 4.91 7.31 -17.74
C THR A 194 5.65 8.15 -16.68
N VAL A 195 5.96 7.58 -15.50
CA VAL A 195 6.68 8.26 -14.40
C VAL A 195 8.19 8.21 -14.61
#